data_cbbe3277175128580bdf23bc3b910c7d
#
_entry.id   cbbe3277175128580bdf23bc3b910c7d
#
_cell.length_a   1.000
_cell.length_b   1.000
_cell.length_c   1.000
_cell.angle_alpha   90.00
_cell.angle_beta   90.00
_cell.angle_gamma   90.00
#
_symmetry.space_group_name_H-M   'P 1'
#
loop_
_entity.id
_entity.type
_entity.pdbx_description
1 polymer ?
#
loop_
_entity_poly.entity_id
_entity_poly.type
_entity_poly.pdbx_seq_one_letter_code
_entity_poly.pdbx_strand_id
1 'polypeptide(L)'
;MGPFFDTGVALKLIVPEPLSGEVLSFVKRRKVPVLVSRLIELEMETALNAMAFREHITTAQLATAKNLLKELTKEGKFLPVGLSLDEIAAESLRLSTAITLKTGCRTLDLMHIAAARLLGCKEFVSTDRRQLTAAKLAGLKPLDMSKP
;
A
#
# COMPACT_ATOMS: atom_id res chain seq x y z
N MET A 1 1.68 1.51 16.13
CA MET A 1 0.88 1.65 14.91
C MET A 1 0.75 0.30 14.23
N GLY A 2 -0.38 0.01 13.63
CA GLY A 2 -0.67 -1.26 12.98
C GLY A 2 0.16 -1.51 11.72
N PRO A 3 -0.24 -2.53 10.91
CA PRO A 3 0.47 -2.83 9.68
C PRO A 3 0.34 -1.73 8.64
N PHE A 4 1.34 -1.60 7.81
CA PHE A 4 1.32 -0.73 6.65
C PHE A 4 1.09 -1.60 5.40
N PHE A 5 0.14 -1.22 4.58
CA PHE A 5 -0.20 -1.96 3.35
C PHE A 5 0.36 -1.21 2.15
N ASP A 6 1.02 -1.93 1.23
CA ASP A 6 1.39 -1.30 -0.03
C ASP A 6 0.13 -1.04 -0.87
N THR A 7 0.28 -0.24 -1.91
CA THR A 7 -0.85 0.15 -2.76
C THR A 7 -1.51 -1.05 -3.43
N GLY A 8 -0.71 -2.03 -3.88
CA GLY A 8 -1.25 -3.21 -4.54
C GLY A 8 -2.17 -4.04 -3.65
N VAL A 9 -1.82 -4.17 -2.36
CA VAL A 9 -2.68 -4.86 -1.38
C VAL A 9 -3.91 -4.02 -1.05
N ALA A 10 -3.75 -2.72 -0.85
CA ALA A 10 -4.88 -1.83 -0.57
C ALA A 10 -5.91 -1.82 -1.69
N LEU A 11 -5.46 -1.85 -2.94
CA LEU A 11 -6.35 -1.91 -4.12
C LEU A 11 -7.26 -3.14 -4.13
N LYS A 12 -6.81 -4.27 -3.56
CA LYS A 12 -7.60 -5.50 -3.50
C LYS A 12 -8.86 -5.36 -2.63
N LEU A 13 -8.93 -4.33 -1.82
CA LEU A 13 -10.11 -4.04 -1.01
C LEU A 13 -11.17 -3.22 -1.75
N ILE A 14 -10.82 -2.62 -2.87
CA ILE A 14 -11.73 -1.74 -3.62
C ILE A 14 -12.02 -2.24 -5.04
N VAL A 15 -11.18 -3.14 -5.58
CA VAL A 15 -11.39 -3.77 -6.88
C VAL A 15 -11.28 -5.28 -6.71
N PRO A 16 -12.22 -6.08 -7.23
CA PRO A 16 -12.09 -7.54 -7.20
C PRO A 16 -10.86 -7.98 -7.99
N GLU A 17 -9.93 -8.63 -7.29
CA GLU A 17 -8.69 -9.15 -7.84
C GLU A 17 -8.38 -10.49 -7.16
N PRO A 18 -7.45 -11.28 -7.69
CA PRO A 18 -6.94 -12.44 -6.96
C PRO A 18 -6.47 -12.01 -5.57
N LEU A 19 -6.77 -12.81 -4.54
CA LEU A 19 -6.42 -12.56 -3.14
C LEU A 19 -7.26 -11.47 -2.44
N SER A 20 -8.23 -10.86 -3.10
CA SER A 20 -9.11 -9.87 -2.46
C SER A 20 -9.81 -10.42 -1.22
N GLY A 21 -10.27 -11.67 -1.27
CA GLY A 21 -10.91 -12.34 -0.13
C GLY A 21 -9.97 -12.48 1.05
N GLU A 22 -8.74 -12.90 0.78
CA GLU A 22 -7.71 -13.10 1.81
C GLU A 22 -7.31 -11.78 2.46
N VAL A 23 -7.15 -10.72 1.68
CA VAL A 23 -6.82 -9.39 2.20
C VAL A 23 -7.96 -8.86 3.06
N LEU A 24 -9.20 -9.01 2.60
CA LEU A 24 -10.37 -8.57 3.37
C LEU A 24 -10.47 -9.32 4.70
N SER A 25 -10.26 -10.64 4.69
CA SER A 25 -10.26 -11.45 5.90
C SER A 25 -9.17 -11.02 6.88
N PHE A 26 -7.98 -10.72 6.36
CA PHE A 26 -6.86 -10.23 7.18
C PHE A 26 -7.22 -8.92 7.88
N VAL A 27 -7.73 -7.94 7.13
CA VAL A 27 -8.10 -6.63 7.68
C VAL A 27 -9.20 -6.76 8.72
N LYS A 28 -10.23 -7.57 8.46
CA LYS A 28 -11.34 -7.79 9.41
C LYS A 28 -10.86 -8.47 10.69
N ARG A 29 -10.00 -9.45 10.57
CA ARG A 29 -9.45 -10.19 11.72
C ARG A 29 -8.58 -9.30 12.60
N ARG A 30 -7.75 -8.47 11.99
CA ARG A 30 -6.83 -7.58 12.70
C ARG A 30 -7.53 -6.32 13.21
N LYS A 31 -8.68 -5.98 12.68
CA LYS A 31 -9.45 -4.77 13.05
C LYS A 31 -8.59 -3.51 12.99
N VAL A 32 -7.83 -3.38 11.91
CA VAL A 32 -6.93 -2.24 11.71
C VAL A 32 -7.35 -1.44 10.49
N PRO A 33 -7.13 -0.11 10.51
CA PRO A 33 -7.36 0.70 9.32
C PRO A 33 -6.23 0.50 8.30
N VAL A 34 -6.53 0.79 7.04
CA VAL A 34 -5.52 0.90 5.99
C VAL A 34 -5.02 2.34 6.01
N LEU A 35 -3.76 2.55 6.35
CA LEU A 35 -3.15 3.87 6.39
C LEU A 35 -2.88 4.35 4.97
N VAL A 36 -3.32 5.56 4.64
CA VAL A 36 -3.23 6.10 3.28
C VAL A 36 -2.37 7.35 3.29
N SER A 37 -1.13 7.21 2.81
CA SER A 37 -0.26 8.36 2.55
C SER A 37 -0.69 9.07 1.26
N ARG A 38 -0.20 10.28 1.03
CA ARG A 38 -0.46 10.99 -0.23
C ARG A 38 0.02 10.18 -1.43
N LEU A 39 1.09 9.43 -1.26
CA LEU A 39 1.61 8.57 -2.32
C LEU A 39 0.65 7.42 -2.64
N ILE A 40 0.11 6.75 -1.62
CA ILE A 40 -0.88 5.68 -1.82
C ILE A 40 -2.13 6.25 -2.49
N GLU A 41 -2.59 7.41 -2.03
CA GLU A 41 -3.76 8.08 -2.63
C GLU A 41 -3.55 8.30 -4.13
N LEU A 42 -2.40 8.86 -4.50
CA LEU A 42 -2.06 9.11 -5.90
C LEU A 42 -1.95 7.81 -6.70
N GLU A 43 -1.29 6.80 -6.15
CA GLU A 43 -1.12 5.53 -6.84
C GLU A 43 -2.44 4.78 -7.02
N MET A 44 -3.33 4.80 -6.03
CA MET A 44 -4.64 4.17 -6.15
C MET A 44 -5.47 4.84 -7.24
N GLU A 45 -5.52 6.16 -7.25
CA GLU A 45 -6.25 6.91 -8.26
C GLU A 45 -5.71 6.61 -9.67
N THR A 46 -4.39 6.65 -9.82
CA THR A 46 -3.74 6.39 -11.10
C THR A 46 -3.93 4.94 -11.54
N ALA A 47 -3.82 3.99 -10.62
CA ALA A 47 -3.99 2.57 -10.93
C ALA A 47 -5.42 2.25 -11.40
N LEU A 48 -6.42 2.80 -10.73
CA LEU A 48 -7.83 2.62 -11.12
C LEU A 48 -8.09 3.19 -12.51
N ASN A 49 -7.60 4.38 -12.79
CA ASN A 49 -7.74 5.01 -14.11
C ASN A 49 -7.01 4.21 -15.20
N ALA A 50 -5.83 3.68 -14.89
CA ALA A 50 -5.07 2.84 -15.82
C ALA A 50 -5.78 1.52 -16.11
N MET A 51 -6.42 0.91 -15.11
CA MET A 51 -7.22 -0.30 -15.30
C MET A 51 -8.38 -0.05 -16.27
N ALA A 52 -9.06 1.08 -16.15
CA ALA A 52 -10.15 1.47 -17.03
C ALA A 52 -9.62 1.74 -18.45
N PHE A 53 -8.48 2.41 -18.58
CA PHE A 53 -7.84 2.66 -19.88
C PHE A 53 -7.49 1.36 -20.61
N ARG A 54 -7.01 0.36 -19.85
CA ARG A 54 -6.67 -0.97 -20.41
C ARG A 54 -7.88 -1.88 -20.58
N GLU A 55 -9.06 -1.39 -20.25
CA GLU A 55 -10.31 -2.14 -20.32
C GLU A 55 -10.33 -3.37 -19.39
N HIS A 56 -9.51 -3.37 -18.34
CA HIS A 56 -9.55 -4.41 -17.30
C HIS A 56 -10.76 -4.24 -16.39
N ILE A 57 -11.28 -3.03 -16.28
CA ILE A 57 -12.54 -2.72 -15.61
C ILE A 57 -13.36 -1.80 -16.51
N THR A 58 -14.67 -1.84 -16.34
CA THR A 58 -15.59 -0.96 -17.08
C THR A 58 -15.64 0.43 -16.42
N THR A 59 -16.19 1.42 -17.15
CA THR A 59 -16.42 2.76 -16.60
C THR A 59 -17.31 2.71 -15.35
N ALA A 60 -18.32 1.84 -15.35
CA ALA A 60 -19.20 1.64 -14.20
C ALA A 60 -18.43 1.06 -13.01
N GLN A 61 -17.58 0.07 -13.25
CA GLN A 61 -16.73 -0.52 -12.20
C GLN A 61 -15.73 0.50 -11.64
N LEU A 62 -15.19 1.37 -12.48
CA LEU A 62 -14.31 2.46 -12.05
C LEU A 62 -15.05 3.39 -11.08
N ALA A 63 -16.26 3.82 -11.44
CA ALA A 63 -17.08 4.68 -10.60
C ALA A 63 -17.41 3.99 -9.27
N THR A 64 -17.76 2.70 -9.29
CA THR A 64 -18.03 1.90 -8.09
C THR A 64 -16.81 1.86 -7.17
N ALA A 65 -15.62 1.59 -7.73
CA ALA A 65 -14.39 1.53 -6.94
C ALA A 65 -14.07 2.87 -6.29
N LYS A 66 -14.19 3.96 -7.02
CA LYS A 66 -13.94 5.31 -6.48
C LYS A 66 -14.94 5.69 -5.38
N ASN A 67 -16.20 5.31 -5.54
CA ASN A 67 -17.22 5.53 -4.52
C ASN A 67 -16.96 4.69 -3.27
N LEU A 68 -16.55 3.44 -3.42
CA LEU A 68 -16.20 2.58 -2.30
C LEU A 68 -15.01 3.15 -1.52
N LEU A 69 -14.00 3.66 -2.22
CA LEU A 69 -12.86 4.31 -1.57
C LEU A 69 -13.31 5.50 -0.71
N LYS A 70 -14.23 6.32 -1.22
CA LYS A 70 -14.79 7.45 -0.46
C LYS A 70 -15.54 6.97 0.79
N GLU A 71 -16.35 5.92 0.66
CA GLU A 71 -17.12 5.36 1.79
C GLU A 71 -16.19 4.77 2.84
N LEU A 72 -15.18 4.01 2.44
CA LEU A 72 -14.20 3.45 3.38
C LEU A 72 -13.41 4.53 4.12
N THR A 73 -13.12 5.63 3.43
CA THR A 73 -12.45 6.79 4.05
C THR A 73 -13.37 7.46 5.08
N LYS A 74 -14.64 7.64 4.74
CA LYS A 74 -15.66 8.20 5.66
C LYS A 74 -15.81 7.34 6.91
N GLU A 75 -15.77 6.03 6.75
CA GLU A 75 -15.92 5.07 7.86
C GLU A 75 -14.64 4.92 8.69
N GLY A 76 -13.55 5.57 8.31
CA GLY A 76 -12.26 5.45 8.99
C GLY A 76 -11.53 4.12 8.72
N LYS A 77 -12.02 3.32 7.78
CA LYS A 77 -11.37 2.06 7.38
C LYS A 77 -10.15 2.30 6.49
N PHE A 78 -10.21 3.35 5.68
CA PHE A 78 -9.06 3.91 4.98
C PHE A 78 -8.76 5.23 5.68
N LEU A 79 -7.57 5.34 6.26
CA LEU A 79 -7.22 6.45 7.14
C LEU A 79 -6.09 7.30 6.54
N PRO A 80 -6.41 8.48 6.02
CA PRO A 80 -5.38 9.40 5.53
C PRO A 80 -4.40 9.78 6.64
N VAL A 81 -3.11 9.81 6.33
CA VAL A 81 -2.05 10.16 7.28
C VAL A 81 -1.32 11.42 6.82
N GLY A 82 -0.84 12.20 7.79
CA GLY A 82 -0.28 13.54 7.58
C GLY A 82 1.21 13.55 7.23
N LEU A 83 1.70 12.58 6.46
CA LEU A 83 3.10 12.59 5.99
C LEU A 83 3.23 13.41 4.71
N SER A 84 4.17 14.36 4.68
CA SER A 84 4.49 15.07 3.45
C SER A 84 5.35 14.20 2.53
N LEU A 85 5.27 14.50 1.22
CA LEU A 85 6.13 13.82 0.24
C LEU A 85 7.61 14.14 0.50
N ASP A 86 7.94 15.34 1.01
CA ASP A 86 9.30 15.71 1.34
C ASP A 86 9.86 14.86 2.49
N GLU A 87 9.07 14.61 3.52
CA GLU A 87 9.47 13.73 4.64
C GLU A 87 9.74 12.31 4.13
N ILE A 88 8.85 11.79 3.29
CA ILE A 88 9.00 10.45 2.71
C ILE A 88 10.24 10.39 1.82
N ALA A 89 10.47 11.41 0.99
CA ALA A 89 11.63 11.47 0.10
C ALA A 89 12.94 11.52 0.90
N ALA A 90 13.00 12.32 1.96
CA ALA A 90 14.19 12.41 2.81
C ALA A 90 14.53 11.06 3.46
N GLU A 91 13.54 10.38 4.02
CA GLU A 91 13.74 9.04 4.61
C GLU A 91 14.15 8.02 3.54
N SER A 92 13.55 8.09 2.35
CA SER A 92 13.89 7.22 1.22
C SER A 92 15.35 7.39 0.79
N LEU A 93 15.82 8.62 0.70
CA LEU A 93 17.22 8.91 0.40
C LEU A 93 18.15 8.27 1.44
N ARG A 94 17.80 8.39 2.72
CA ARG A 94 18.59 7.81 3.81
C ARG A 94 18.65 6.29 3.72
N LEU A 95 17.56 5.64 3.30
CA LEU A 95 17.47 4.18 3.22
C LEU A 95 18.06 3.60 1.93
N SER A 96 18.15 4.37 0.87
CA SER A 96 18.45 3.88 -0.48
C SER A 96 19.76 3.09 -0.57
N THR A 97 20.84 3.57 0.01
CA THR A 97 22.13 2.89 -0.06
C THR A 97 22.09 1.51 0.61
N ALA A 98 21.47 1.43 1.78
CA ALA A 98 21.40 0.18 2.52
C ALA A 98 20.40 -0.82 1.90
N ILE A 99 19.36 -0.35 1.25
CA ILE A 99 18.25 -1.19 0.80
C ILE A 99 18.28 -1.41 -0.70
N THR A 100 18.25 -0.34 -1.49
CA THR A 100 18.20 -0.47 -2.96
C THR A 100 19.45 -1.15 -3.51
N LEU A 101 20.61 -0.82 -2.98
CA LEU A 101 21.88 -1.42 -3.40
C LEU A 101 21.88 -2.95 -3.21
N LYS A 102 21.17 -3.45 -2.20
CA LYS A 102 21.13 -4.89 -1.90
C LYS A 102 19.94 -5.61 -2.51
N THR A 103 18.85 -4.93 -2.80
CA THR A 103 17.59 -5.57 -3.21
C THR A 103 17.13 -5.16 -4.60
N GLY A 104 17.63 -4.04 -5.13
CA GLY A 104 17.10 -3.45 -6.36
C GLY A 104 15.71 -2.84 -6.19
N CYS A 105 15.28 -2.60 -4.95
CA CYS A 105 13.99 -1.98 -4.65
C CYS A 105 13.87 -0.62 -5.36
N ARG A 106 12.77 -0.40 -6.06
CA ARG A 106 12.56 0.82 -6.84
C ARG A 106 12.11 1.98 -5.95
N THR A 107 12.20 3.20 -6.51
CA THR A 107 11.89 4.43 -5.78
C THR A 107 10.53 4.41 -5.10
N LEU A 108 9.45 4.09 -5.82
CA LEU A 108 8.10 4.11 -5.24
C LEU A 108 7.95 3.06 -4.14
N ASP A 109 8.48 1.86 -4.36
CA ASP A 109 8.43 0.79 -3.35
C ASP A 109 9.20 1.19 -2.10
N LEU A 110 10.37 1.83 -2.28
CA LEU A 110 11.17 2.33 -1.16
C LEU A 110 10.44 3.44 -0.40
N MET A 111 9.71 4.30 -1.11
CA MET A 111 8.93 5.37 -0.49
C MET A 111 7.82 4.84 0.42
N HIS A 112 7.19 3.72 0.08
CA HIS A 112 6.21 3.09 0.96
C HIS A 112 6.85 2.53 2.22
N ILE A 113 8.03 1.94 2.10
CA ILE A 113 8.80 1.45 3.25
C ILE A 113 9.19 2.62 4.16
N ALA A 114 9.64 3.72 3.56
CA ALA A 114 9.96 4.94 4.29
C ALA A 114 8.75 5.49 5.04
N ALA A 115 7.59 5.53 4.40
CA ALA A 115 6.35 5.98 5.03
C ALA A 115 5.97 5.09 6.23
N ALA A 116 6.07 3.77 6.07
CA ALA A 116 5.80 2.84 7.16
C ALA A 116 6.70 3.10 8.37
N ARG A 117 7.98 3.34 8.13
CA ARG A 117 8.93 3.65 9.19
C ARG A 117 8.60 4.97 9.90
N LEU A 118 8.32 6.00 9.12
CA LEU A 118 7.98 7.33 9.67
C LEU A 118 6.71 7.29 10.53
N LEU A 119 5.77 6.43 10.18
CA LEU A 119 4.53 6.23 10.93
C LEU A 119 4.71 5.33 12.16
N GLY A 120 5.87 4.72 12.34
CA GLY A 120 6.12 3.80 13.45
C GLY A 120 5.43 2.45 13.28
N CYS A 121 5.06 2.07 12.07
CA CYS A 121 4.50 0.75 11.80
C CYS A 121 5.55 -0.34 12.07
N LYS A 122 5.09 -1.49 12.54
CA LYS A 122 5.97 -2.64 12.80
C LYS A 122 5.94 -3.67 11.68
N GLU A 123 4.85 -3.71 10.94
CA GLU A 123 4.60 -4.72 9.92
C GLU A 123 4.38 -4.06 8.57
N PHE A 124 4.81 -4.73 7.52
CA PHE A 124 4.65 -4.27 6.14
C PHE A 124 4.00 -5.37 5.31
N VAL A 125 2.84 -5.08 4.73
CA VAL A 125 2.01 -6.07 4.03
C VAL A 125 2.12 -5.83 2.52
N SER A 126 2.55 -6.85 1.79
CA SER A 126 2.73 -6.78 0.34
C SER A 126 2.58 -8.17 -0.29
N THR A 127 2.45 -8.21 -1.59
CA THR A 127 2.56 -9.43 -2.39
C THR A 127 3.86 -9.46 -3.19
N ASP A 128 4.63 -8.39 -3.18
CA ASP A 128 5.88 -8.25 -3.94
C ASP A 128 7.07 -8.73 -3.10
N ARG A 129 7.68 -9.84 -3.52
CA ARG A 129 8.80 -10.45 -2.81
C ARG A 129 9.98 -9.49 -2.63
N ARG A 130 10.31 -8.70 -3.65
CA ARG A 130 11.42 -7.74 -3.59
C ARG A 130 11.14 -6.66 -2.55
N GLN A 131 9.91 -6.15 -2.52
CA GLN A 131 9.52 -5.14 -1.55
C GLN A 131 9.49 -5.71 -0.13
N LEU A 132 9.03 -6.95 0.05
CA LEU A 132 9.04 -7.62 1.36
C LEU A 132 10.48 -7.81 1.88
N THR A 133 11.41 -8.20 1.02
CA THR A 133 12.82 -8.32 1.38
C THR A 133 13.38 -6.96 1.81
N ALA A 134 13.06 -5.91 1.05
CA ALA A 134 13.48 -4.55 1.37
C ALA A 134 12.90 -4.07 2.70
N ALA A 135 11.62 -4.37 2.97
CA ALA A 135 10.96 -4.03 4.22
C ALA A 135 11.66 -4.69 5.42
N LYS A 136 12.05 -5.95 5.28
CA LYS A 136 12.79 -6.68 6.32
C LYS A 136 14.13 -6.01 6.63
N LEU A 137 14.87 -5.62 5.59
CA LEU A 137 16.14 -4.90 5.77
C LEU A 137 15.95 -3.54 6.45
N ALA A 138 14.79 -2.93 6.25
CA ALA A 138 14.45 -1.65 6.89
C ALA A 138 13.97 -1.81 8.34
N GLY A 139 13.95 -3.04 8.88
CA GLY A 139 13.54 -3.31 10.25
C GLY A 139 12.04 -3.54 10.44
N LEU A 140 11.30 -3.72 9.36
CA LEU A 140 9.88 -4.04 9.41
C LEU A 140 9.67 -5.56 9.32
N LYS A 141 8.59 -6.06 9.92
CA LYS A 141 8.21 -7.46 9.78
C LYS A 141 7.41 -7.62 8.48
N PRO A 142 7.93 -8.35 7.49
CA PRO A 142 7.20 -8.53 6.24
C PRO A 142 6.06 -9.52 6.42
N LEU A 143 4.89 -9.18 5.87
CA LEU A 143 3.73 -10.08 5.79
C LEU A 143 3.40 -10.31 4.33
N ASP A 144 3.63 -11.53 3.87
CA ASP A 144 3.46 -11.90 2.46
C ASP A 144 2.03 -12.37 2.21
N MET A 145 1.25 -11.55 1.52
CA MET A 145 -0.14 -11.87 1.18
C MET A 145 -0.27 -12.71 -0.10
N SER A 146 0.83 -13.00 -0.79
CA SER A 146 0.80 -13.88 -1.97
C SER A 146 0.67 -15.35 -1.58
N LYS A 147 0.88 -15.67 -0.32
CA LYS A 147 0.80 -17.03 0.22
C LYS A 147 -0.47 -17.17 1.04
N PRO A 148 -1.32 -18.18 0.75
CA PRO A 148 -2.52 -18.44 1.53
C PRO A 148 -2.22 -18.91 2.95
#